data_2aa154b5f6a8a79232fff6f38f93a347
#
_entry.id   2aa154b5f6a8a79232fff6f38f93a347
#
_cell.length_a   1.000
_cell.length_b   1.000
_cell.length_c   1.000
_cell.angle_alpha   90.00
_cell.angle_beta   90.00
_cell.angle_gamma   90.00
#
_symmetry.space_group_name_H-M   'P 1'
#
loop_
_entity.id
_entity.type
_entity.pdbx_description
1 polymer ?
#
loop_
_entity_poly.entity_id
_entity_poly.type
_entity_poly.pdbx_seq_one_letter_code
_entity_poly.pdbx_strand_id
1 'polypeptide(L)'
;TLLGAAEVLLGMAPALAGEIRLIFQPAEEVLEGAPAMIRDGAADGVDMAIGFHNGPDMPVGTFGYVRGPNLAASDRFDIVL
;
A
#
# COMPACT_ATOMS: atom_id res chain seq x y z
N THR A 1 -3.13 -3.47 -10.30
CA THR A 1 -4.08 -3.95 -9.27
C THR A 1 -4.93 -2.81 -8.74
N LEU A 2 -4.35 -1.73 -8.17
CA LEU A 2 -5.13 -0.67 -7.50
C LEU A 2 -6.11 0.07 -8.43
N LEU A 3 -5.74 0.34 -9.69
CA LEU A 3 -6.66 0.95 -10.67
C LEU A 3 -7.86 0.04 -10.97
N GLY A 4 -7.64 -1.26 -11.12
CA GLY A 4 -8.75 -2.21 -11.31
C GLY A 4 -9.64 -2.32 -10.07
N ALA A 5 -9.05 -2.29 -8.88
CA ALA A 5 -9.82 -2.23 -7.63
C ALA A 5 -10.66 -0.94 -7.55
N ALA A 6 -10.10 0.20 -7.97
CA ALA A 6 -10.81 1.48 -8.03
C ALA A 6 -12.07 1.41 -8.90
N GLU A 7 -11.97 0.79 -10.08
CA GLU A 7 -13.10 0.62 -10.99
C GLU A 7 -14.22 -0.21 -10.35
N VAL A 8 -13.87 -1.33 -9.73
CA VAL A 8 -14.85 -2.18 -9.02
C VAL A 8 -15.50 -1.43 -7.84
N LEU A 9 -14.69 -0.74 -7.04
CA LEU A 9 -15.16 0.02 -5.88
C LEU A 9 -16.08 1.17 -6.27
N LEU A 10 -15.81 1.85 -7.38
CA LEU A 10 -16.72 2.88 -7.92
C LEU A 10 -18.09 2.30 -8.28
N GLY A 11 -18.12 1.11 -8.86
CA GLY A 11 -19.39 0.40 -9.12
C GLY A 11 -20.15 0.01 -7.85
N MET A 12 -19.46 -0.18 -6.74
CA MET A 12 -20.02 -0.52 -5.43
C MET A 12 -20.32 0.71 -4.55
N ALA A 13 -19.94 1.90 -4.96
CA ALA A 13 -20.01 3.12 -4.14
C ALA A 13 -21.36 3.34 -3.44
N PRO A 14 -22.54 3.08 -4.07
CA PRO A 14 -23.83 3.26 -3.40
C PRO A 14 -24.05 2.32 -2.21
N ALA A 15 -23.33 1.22 -2.12
CA ALA A 15 -23.45 0.22 -1.06
C ALA A 15 -22.37 0.37 0.04
N LEU A 16 -21.41 1.28 -0.14
CA LEU A 16 -20.33 1.48 0.81
C LEU A 16 -20.79 2.41 1.95
N ALA A 17 -20.57 1.95 3.17
CA ALA A 17 -20.92 2.71 4.39
C ALA A 17 -19.70 3.49 4.90
N GLY A 18 -19.03 4.26 4.04
CA GLY A 18 -17.85 5.02 4.43
C GLY A 18 -17.11 5.59 3.23
N GLU A 19 -15.88 6.04 3.47
CA GLU A 19 -14.98 6.58 2.47
C GLU A 19 -13.83 5.60 2.18
N ILE A 20 -13.48 5.46 0.91
CA ILE A 20 -12.28 4.72 0.50
C ILE A 20 -11.32 5.69 -0.17
N ARG A 21 -10.14 5.82 0.39
CA ARG A 21 -9.04 6.61 -0.14
C ARG A 21 -8.06 5.71 -0.89
N LEU A 22 -7.89 5.99 -2.17
CA LEU A 22 -6.92 5.29 -3.01
C LEU A 22 -5.58 6.04 -2.94
N ILE A 23 -4.54 5.37 -2.48
CA ILE A 23 -3.21 5.95 -2.29
C ILE A 23 -2.26 5.29 -3.29
N PHE A 24 -1.67 6.10 -4.16
CA PHE A 24 -0.66 5.68 -5.13
C PHE A 24 0.70 6.14 -4.63
N GLN A 25 1.40 5.26 -3.92
CA GLN A 25 2.69 5.57 -3.29
C GLN A 25 3.81 5.62 -4.33
N PRO A 26 4.54 6.74 -4.45
CA PRO A 26 5.79 6.82 -5.20
C PRO A 26 6.98 6.35 -4.36
N ALA A 27 8.15 6.18 -4.99
CA ALA A 27 9.44 6.03 -4.32
C ALA A 27 9.47 4.94 -3.21
N GLU A 28 8.80 3.81 -3.44
CA GLU A 28 8.77 2.71 -2.47
C GLU A 28 10.17 2.11 -2.28
N GLU A 29 10.91 1.92 -3.37
CA GLU A 29 12.23 1.27 -3.40
C GLU A 29 13.34 2.04 -2.63
N VAL A 30 13.11 3.30 -2.34
CA VAL A 30 14.02 4.14 -1.54
C VAL A 30 13.42 4.51 -0.18
N LEU A 31 12.27 3.94 0.16
CA LEU A 31 11.57 4.11 1.45
C LEU A 31 11.18 5.58 1.77
N GLU A 32 11.08 6.45 0.77
CA GLU A 32 10.80 7.86 0.96
C GLU A 32 9.34 8.24 0.71
N GLY A 33 8.65 7.50 -0.14
CA GLY A 33 7.31 7.85 -0.59
C GLY A 33 6.26 7.82 0.50
N ALA A 34 6.19 6.75 1.29
CA ALA A 34 5.20 6.64 2.36
C ALA A 34 5.37 7.72 3.44
N PRO A 35 6.60 8.00 3.97
CA PRO A 35 6.79 9.08 4.92
C PRO A 35 6.41 10.46 4.37
N ALA A 36 6.70 10.73 3.09
CA ALA A 36 6.31 11.98 2.46
C ALA A 36 4.78 12.13 2.38
N MET A 37 4.09 11.10 1.89
CA MET A 37 2.63 11.12 1.78
C MET A 37 1.93 11.23 3.14
N ILE A 38 2.47 10.61 4.18
CA ILE A 38 1.94 10.73 5.55
C ILE A 38 2.10 12.17 6.04
N ARG A 39 3.26 12.79 5.83
CA ARG A 39 3.46 14.21 6.17
C ARG A 39 2.49 15.14 5.44
N ASP A 40 2.13 14.77 4.21
CA ASP A 40 1.17 15.51 3.36
C ASP A 40 -0.30 15.18 3.68
N GLY A 41 -0.58 14.39 4.72
CA GLY A 41 -1.92 14.10 5.21
C GLY A 41 -2.59 12.91 4.54
N ALA A 42 -1.87 12.06 3.80
CA ALA A 42 -2.48 10.92 3.13
C ALA A 42 -3.16 9.92 4.09
N ALA A 43 -2.71 9.87 5.34
CA ALA A 43 -3.27 9.01 6.38
C ALA A 43 -4.24 9.72 7.33
N ASP A 44 -4.51 11.01 7.15
CA ASP A 44 -5.37 11.77 8.06
C ASP A 44 -6.81 11.28 7.99
N GLY A 45 -7.37 10.94 9.14
CA GLY A 45 -8.74 10.43 9.26
C GLY A 45 -8.95 9.02 8.71
N VAL A 46 -7.89 8.27 8.46
CA VAL A 46 -7.95 6.88 7.98
C VAL A 46 -7.99 5.94 9.18
N ASP A 47 -9.07 5.15 9.30
CA ASP A 47 -9.23 4.17 10.36
C ASP A 47 -8.47 2.87 10.09
N MET A 48 -8.29 2.51 8.81
CA MET A 48 -7.64 1.26 8.39
C MET A 48 -6.95 1.44 7.04
N ALA A 49 -5.80 0.83 6.88
CA ALA A 49 -5.07 0.80 5.61
C ALA A 49 -4.83 -0.64 5.15
N ILE A 50 -4.93 -0.86 3.84
CA ILE A 50 -4.61 -2.14 3.19
C ILE A 50 -3.57 -1.85 2.11
N GLY A 51 -2.48 -2.60 2.12
CA GLY A 51 -1.44 -2.54 1.09
C GLY A 51 -1.39 -3.80 0.25
N PHE A 52 -1.09 -3.64 -1.03
CA PHE A 52 -0.80 -4.76 -1.93
C PHE A 52 0.62 -4.63 -2.45
N HIS A 53 1.37 -5.70 -2.32
CA HIS A 53 2.71 -5.82 -2.86
C HIS A 53 2.74 -6.86 -3.98
N ASN A 54 3.36 -6.53 -5.11
CA ASN A 54 3.58 -7.50 -6.17
C ASN A 54 4.73 -8.43 -5.79
N GLY A 55 4.45 -9.73 -5.75
CA GLY A 55 5.44 -10.76 -5.52
C GLY A 55 5.79 -11.48 -6.82
N PRO A 56 7.02 -11.36 -7.35
CA PRO A 56 7.41 -12.00 -8.59
C PRO A 56 7.40 -13.53 -8.50
N ASP A 57 7.50 -14.07 -7.30
CA ASP A 57 7.53 -15.50 -7.02
C ASP A 57 6.14 -16.14 -6.92
N MET A 58 5.08 -15.33 -7.00
CA MET A 58 3.72 -15.83 -6.90
C MET A 58 3.09 -16.06 -8.27
N PRO A 59 2.37 -17.18 -8.47
CA PRO A 59 1.64 -17.42 -9.72
C PRO A 59 0.60 -16.32 -9.99
N VAL A 60 0.46 -15.91 -11.25
CA VAL A 60 -0.55 -14.95 -11.68
C VAL A 60 -1.95 -15.42 -11.27
N GLY A 61 -2.78 -14.50 -10.78
CA GLY A 61 -4.13 -14.79 -10.35
C GLY A 61 -4.24 -15.33 -8.92
N THR A 62 -3.11 -15.38 -8.19
CA THR A 62 -3.11 -15.71 -6.76
C THR A 62 -2.78 -14.51 -5.90
N PHE A 63 -3.20 -14.56 -4.66
CA PHE A 63 -2.73 -13.63 -3.62
C PHE A 63 -2.45 -14.41 -2.33
N GLY A 64 -1.52 -13.91 -1.54
CA GLY A 64 -1.18 -14.47 -0.24
C GLY A 64 -1.30 -13.44 0.86
N TYR A 65 -1.52 -13.90 2.07
CA TYR A 65 -1.43 -13.08 3.27
C TYR A 65 -0.82 -13.90 4.41
N VAL A 66 -0.21 -13.22 5.36
CA VAL A 66 0.34 -13.83 6.57
C VAL A 66 -0.32 -13.20 7.79
N ARG A 67 -0.71 -14.04 8.75
CA ARG A 67 -1.17 -13.55 10.05
C ARG A 67 0.05 -13.23 10.93
N GLY A 68 0.13 -12.00 11.40
CA GLY A 68 1.26 -11.53 12.19
C GLY A 68 2.39 -10.92 11.35
N PRO A 69 3.60 -10.79 11.88
CA PRO A 69 4.73 -10.19 11.18
C PRO A 69 5.04 -10.93 9.88
N ASN A 70 5.10 -10.20 8.79
CA ASN A 70 5.38 -10.73 7.45
C ASN A 70 6.73 -10.28 6.91
N LEU A 71 7.12 -9.02 7.18
CA LEU A 71 8.37 -8.43 6.72
C LEU A 71 9.17 -7.92 7.91
N ALA A 72 10.50 -7.94 7.77
CA ALA A 72 11.40 -7.32 8.73
C ALA A 72 11.57 -5.82 8.43
N ALA A 73 11.97 -5.06 9.43
CA ALA A 73 12.50 -3.73 9.22
C ALA A 73 13.85 -3.81 8.50
N SER A 74 14.17 -2.82 7.69
CA SER A 74 15.47 -2.69 7.05
C SER A 74 16.04 -1.30 7.26
N ASP A 75 17.36 -1.25 7.45
CA ASP A 75 18.13 -0.01 7.50
C ASP A 75 19.20 -0.04 6.41
N ARG A 76 19.43 1.10 5.80
CA ARG A 76 20.51 1.26 4.83
C ARG A 76 21.53 2.24 5.39
N PHE A 77 22.79 1.87 5.31
CA PHE A 77 23.92 2.77 5.63
C PHE A 77 25.02 2.63 4.58
N ASP A 78 25.64 3.74 4.26
CA ASP A 78 26.75 3.80 3.33
C ASP A 78 28.03 4.18 4.09
N ILE A 79 29.11 3.43 3.90
CA ILE A 79 30.43 3.72 4.48
C ILE A 79 31.35 4.16 3.35
N VAL A 80 31.86 5.39 3.46
CA VAL A 80 32.84 5.95 2.53
C VAL A 80 34.20 5.96 3.21
N LEU A 81 35.19 5.24 2.63
CA LEU A 81 36.57 5.16 3.12
C LEU A 81 37.46 6.08 2.30
#